data_03fd8a92472782a68abdb4b2d404ad44
#
_entry.id   03fd8a92472782a68abdb4b2d404ad44
#
_cell.length_a   1.000
_cell.length_b   1.000
_cell.length_c   1.000
_cell.angle_alpha   90.00
_cell.angle_beta   90.00
_cell.angle_gamma   90.00
#
_symmetry.space_group_name_H-M   'P 1'
#
loop_
_entity.id
_entity.type
_entity.pdbx_description
1 polymer ?
#
loop_
_entity_poly.entity_id
_entity_poly.type
_entity_poly.pdbx_seq_one_letter_code
_entity_poly.pdbx_strand_id
1 'polypeptide(L)'
;MFQVREQEIIFNEKIAGDIYLMKISGNYEVKEGQFFMLKAEGRDMTLFRPISIFDCDSYGVSFLYSVRGKGTELFSNMKESDTMLLHGPY
;
A
#
# COMPACT_ATOMS: atom_id res chain seq x y z
N MET A 1 -13.56 14.78 3.70
CA MET A 1 -13.66 13.41 4.27
C MET A 1 -13.05 12.42 3.30
N PHE A 2 -12.19 11.54 3.81
CA PHE A 2 -11.57 10.52 2.97
C PHE A 2 -12.46 9.30 2.89
N GLN A 3 -12.51 8.70 1.72
CA GLN A 3 -13.22 7.46 1.49
C GLN A 3 -12.22 6.31 1.38
N VAL A 4 -12.64 5.12 1.79
CA VAL A 4 -11.86 3.92 1.56
C VAL A 4 -11.93 3.59 0.07
N ARG A 5 -10.79 3.43 -0.56
CA ARG A 5 -10.67 3.08 -1.98
C ARG A 5 -10.21 1.64 -2.09
N GLU A 6 -10.82 0.91 -3.01
CA GLU A 6 -10.40 -0.45 -3.35
C GLU A 6 -9.63 -0.37 -4.67
N GLN A 7 -8.34 -0.70 -4.65
CA GLN A 7 -7.50 -0.59 -5.83
C GLN A 7 -6.60 -1.81 -5.96
N GLU A 8 -6.27 -2.14 -7.19
CA GLU A 8 -5.43 -3.30 -7.47
C GLU A 8 -3.96 -2.97 -7.34
N ILE A 9 -3.19 -3.96 -6.91
CA ILE A 9 -1.73 -3.88 -6.85
C ILE A 9 -1.19 -4.01 -8.27
N ILE A 10 -0.34 -3.07 -8.68
CA ILE A 10 0.36 -3.14 -9.96
C ILE A 10 1.57 -4.05 -9.83
N PHE A 11 2.35 -3.88 -8.77
CA PHE A 11 3.45 -4.79 -8.43
C PHE A 11 3.74 -4.71 -6.94
N ASN A 12 4.41 -5.73 -6.44
CA ASN A 12 4.84 -5.81 -5.05
C ASN A 12 6.13 -6.62 -5.04
N GLU A 13 7.28 -5.94 -4.96
CA GLU A 13 8.58 -6.54 -5.20
C GLU A 13 9.50 -6.39 -4.00
N LYS A 14 10.22 -7.45 -3.69
CA LYS A 14 11.28 -7.40 -2.70
C LYS A 14 12.47 -6.66 -3.29
N ILE A 15 12.89 -5.61 -2.59
CA ILE A 15 14.03 -4.79 -3.02
C ILE A 15 15.32 -5.30 -2.38
N ALA A 16 15.31 -5.55 -1.08
CA ALA A 16 16.46 -6.03 -0.34
C ALA A 16 16.01 -6.49 1.03
N GLY A 17 16.57 -7.60 1.52
CA GLY A 17 16.27 -8.07 2.88
C GLY A 17 14.77 -8.20 3.12
N ASP A 18 14.25 -7.42 4.06
CA ASP A 18 12.82 -7.38 4.37
C ASP A 18 12.14 -6.13 3.82
N ILE A 19 12.78 -5.43 2.89
CA ILE A 19 12.27 -4.20 2.29
C ILE A 19 11.56 -4.51 0.97
N TYR A 20 10.34 -4.02 0.83
CA TYR A 20 9.51 -4.21 -0.35
C TYR A 20 9.06 -2.88 -0.93
N LEU A 21 8.85 -2.87 -2.25
CA LEU A 21 8.23 -1.75 -2.95
C LEU A 21 6.92 -2.24 -3.57
N MET A 22 5.82 -1.60 -3.19
CA MET A 22 4.49 -1.93 -3.69
C MET A 22 3.93 -0.72 -4.42
N LYS A 23 3.35 -0.94 -5.60
CA LYS A 23 2.63 0.11 -6.32
C LYS A 23 1.17 -0.28 -6.45
N ILE A 24 0.29 0.65 -6.11
CA ILE A 24 -1.15 0.45 -6.11
C ILE A 24 -1.77 1.38 -7.15
N SER A 25 -2.62 0.83 -8.01
CA SER A 25 -3.23 1.54 -9.12
C SER A 25 -4.15 2.66 -8.65
N GLY A 26 -4.34 3.64 -9.49
CA GLY A 26 -5.28 4.73 -9.27
C GLY A 26 -4.67 6.08 -9.58
N ASN A 27 -5.52 7.10 -9.48
CA ASN A 27 -5.11 8.48 -9.67
C ASN A 27 -5.19 9.18 -8.32
N TYR A 28 -4.05 9.67 -7.83
CA TYR A 28 -3.94 10.22 -6.49
C TYR A 28 -3.35 11.61 -6.53
N GLU A 29 -3.88 12.48 -5.67
CA GLU A 29 -3.27 13.78 -5.39
C GLU A 29 -2.64 13.71 -4.01
N VAL A 30 -1.31 13.67 -3.99
CA VAL A 30 -0.57 13.53 -2.74
C VAL A 30 0.54 14.56 -2.67
N LYS A 31 0.95 14.85 -1.44
CA LYS A 31 2.05 15.76 -1.15
C LYS A 31 3.15 15.00 -0.42
N GLU A 32 4.36 15.53 -0.54
CA GLU A 32 5.49 14.97 0.17
C GLU A 32 5.22 14.89 1.68
N GLY A 33 5.60 13.80 2.28
CA GLY A 33 5.40 13.57 3.71
C GLY A 33 4.08 12.95 4.10
N GLN A 34 3.17 12.74 3.14
CA GLN A 34 1.89 12.10 3.44
C GLN A 34 2.01 10.58 3.47
N PHE A 35 0.98 9.97 4.05
CA PHE A 35 0.88 8.51 4.12
C PHE A 35 -0.56 8.07 3.88
N PHE A 36 -0.72 6.78 3.59
CA PHE A 36 -2.04 6.14 3.53
C PHE A 36 -2.15 5.09 4.62
N MET A 37 -3.37 4.89 5.09
CA MET A 37 -3.71 3.72 5.88
C MET A 37 -4.05 2.61 4.90
N LEU A 38 -3.35 1.49 4.97
CA LEU A 38 -3.50 0.37 4.05
C LEU A 38 -4.01 -0.87 4.77
N LYS A 39 -4.88 -1.61 4.09
CA LYS A 39 -5.39 -2.88 4.57
C LYS A 39 -5.56 -3.81 3.39
N ALA A 40 -5.08 -5.06 3.53
CA ALA A 40 -5.24 -6.07 2.48
C ALA A 40 -6.66 -6.58 2.48
N GLU A 41 -7.36 -6.44 1.35
CA GLU A 41 -8.71 -6.93 1.23
C GLU A 41 -8.72 -8.45 1.13
N GLY A 42 -9.72 -9.08 1.78
CA GLY A 42 -9.87 -10.53 1.74
C GLY A 42 -8.85 -11.30 2.56
N ARG A 43 -8.03 -10.61 3.31
CA ARG A 43 -7.03 -11.21 4.20
C ARG A 43 -7.50 -11.11 5.65
N ASP A 44 -6.90 -11.93 6.50
CA ASP A 44 -7.20 -11.92 7.93
C ASP A 44 -6.46 -10.77 8.62
N MET A 45 -6.86 -9.56 8.28
CA MET A 45 -6.37 -8.33 8.88
C MET A 45 -7.53 -7.59 9.53
N THR A 46 -7.32 -7.15 10.76
CA THR A 46 -8.35 -6.41 11.49
C THR A 46 -8.14 -4.91 11.46
N LEU A 47 -6.90 -4.45 11.19
CA LEU A 47 -6.55 -3.04 11.28
C LEU A 47 -5.81 -2.57 10.05
N PHE A 48 -6.04 -1.31 9.70
CA PHE A 48 -5.23 -0.60 8.71
C PHE A 48 -3.83 -0.35 9.27
N ARG A 49 -2.84 -0.28 8.38
CA ARG A 49 -1.46 0.05 8.73
C ARG A 49 -1.05 1.35 8.04
N PRO A 50 -0.44 2.30 8.76
CA PRO A 50 0.03 3.53 8.14
C PRO A 50 1.34 3.28 7.40
N ILE A 51 1.35 3.56 6.10
CA ILE A 51 2.54 3.40 5.27
C ILE A 51 2.80 4.72 4.55
N SER A 52 4.03 5.23 4.68
CA SER A 52 4.41 6.48 4.03
C SER A 52 4.50 6.32 2.53
N ILE A 53 4.09 7.36 1.81
CA ILE A 53 4.15 7.38 0.36
C ILE A 53 5.62 7.53 -0.06
N PHE A 54 6.05 6.67 -0.98
CA PHE A 54 7.39 6.73 -1.56
C PHE A 54 7.39 7.55 -2.85
N ASP A 55 6.43 7.30 -3.73
CA ASP A 55 6.34 7.99 -5.02
C ASP A 55 4.90 7.95 -5.52
N CYS A 56 4.57 8.81 -6.48
CA CYS A 56 3.25 8.86 -7.08
C CYS A 56 3.37 9.34 -8.52
N ASP A 57 2.69 8.66 -9.43
CA ASP A 57 2.61 9.07 -10.82
C ASP A 57 1.17 8.89 -11.34
N SER A 58 0.98 9.03 -12.64
CA SER A 58 -0.35 8.95 -13.23
C SER A 58 -0.94 7.55 -13.20
N TYR A 59 -0.14 6.53 -12.91
CA TYR A 59 -0.61 5.13 -12.86
C TYR A 59 -0.95 4.68 -11.45
N GLY A 60 -0.32 5.27 -10.43
CA GLY A 60 -0.58 4.85 -9.07
C GLY A 60 0.36 5.46 -8.05
N VAL A 61 0.24 4.97 -6.84
CA VAL A 61 1.04 5.41 -5.69
C VAL A 61 1.90 4.24 -5.21
N SER A 62 3.16 4.54 -4.89
CA SER A 62 4.13 3.54 -4.47
C SER A 62 4.47 3.70 -2.99
N PHE A 63 4.68 2.56 -2.34
CA PHE A 63 5.02 2.48 -0.92
C PHE A 63 6.26 1.62 -0.75
N LEU A 64 7.23 2.14 0.00
CA LEU A 64 8.40 1.38 0.40
C LEU A 64 8.19 0.99 1.86
N TYR A 65 8.18 -0.30 2.16
CA TYR A 65 7.87 -0.75 3.51
C TYR A 65 8.78 -1.91 3.92
N SER A 66 8.95 -2.04 5.25
CA SER A 66 9.69 -3.16 5.83
C SER A 66 8.71 -4.16 6.42
N VAL A 67 9.02 -5.43 6.30
CA VAL A 67 8.22 -6.48 6.95
C VAL A 67 8.59 -6.53 8.42
N ARG A 68 7.65 -6.11 9.30
CA ARG A 68 7.92 -5.98 10.73
C ARG A 68 6.84 -6.55 11.64
N GLY A 69 5.88 -7.24 11.09
CA GLY A 69 4.80 -7.82 11.87
C GLY A 69 3.79 -8.43 10.96
N LYS A 70 2.71 -8.94 11.51
CA LYS A 70 1.72 -9.68 10.74
C LYS A 70 1.09 -8.86 9.61
N GLY A 71 0.82 -7.57 9.84
CA GLY A 71 0.22 -6.74 8.82
C GLY A 71 1.11 -6.57 7.60
N THR A 72 2.37 -6.18 7.81
CA THR A 72 3.31 -6.02 6.71
C THR A 72 3.72 -7.36 6.12
N GLU A 73 3.73 -8.43 6.90
CA GLU A 73 3.95 -9.78 6.40
C GLU A 73 2.85 -10.18 5.41
N LEU A 74 1.59 -9.88 5.73
CA LEU A 74 0.48 -10.12 4.81
C LEU A 74 0.66 -9.30 3.53
N PHE A 75 1.08 -8.04 3.65
CA PHE A 75 1.37 -7.21 2.48
C PHE A 75 2.42 -7.87 1.58
N SER A 76 3.48 -8.41 2.17
CA SER A 76 4.58 -9.01 1.39
C SER A 76 4.15 -10.25 0.61
N ASN A 77 3.05 -10.86 0.98
CA ASN A 77 2.51 -12.02 0.29
C ASN A 77 1.47 -11.67 -0.78
N MET A 78 1.13 -10.40 -0.92
CA MET A 78 0.19 -9.96 -1.94
C MET A 78 0.87 -9.85 -3.30
N LYS A 79 0.09 -10.05 -4.34
CA LYS A 79 0.59 -10.13 -5.71
C LYS A 79 -0.12 -9.12 -6.60
N GLU A 80 0.41 -8.96 -7.81
CA GLU A 80 -0.24 -8.18 -8.86
C GLU A 80 -1.70 -8.60 -8.98
N SER A 81 -2.58 -7.63 -9.10
CA SER A 81 -4.03 -7.78 -9.21
C SER A 81 -4.76 -8.11 -7.92
N ASP A 82 -4.06 -8.37 -6.82
CA ASP A 82 -4.71 -8.43 -5.51
C ASP A 82 -5.21 -7.03 -5.15
N THR A 83 -6.22 -6.96 -4.30
CA THR A 83 -6.86 -5.69 -3.94
C THR A 83 -6.38 -5.18 -2.60
N MET A 84 -6.05 -3.89 -2.56
CA MET A 84 -5.74 -3.15 -1.34
C MET A 84 -6.82 -2.14 -1.04
N LEU A 85 -7.10 -1.97 0.23
CA LEU A 85 -7.95 -0.88 0.71
C LEU A 85 -7.05 0.26 1.17
N LEU A 86 -7.32 1.47 0.68
CA LEU A 86 -6.54 2.66 1.01
C LEU A 86 -7.46 3.71 1.63
N HIS A 87 -6.99 4.32 2.71
CA HIS A 87 -7.69 5.43 3.35
C HIS A 87 -6.71 6.58 3.55
N GLY A 88 -7.05 7.73 3.03
CA GLY A 88 -6.20 8.92 3.07
C GLY A 88 -6.22 9.66 1.76
N PRO A 89 -5.18 10.49 1.46
CA PRO A 89 -3.90 10.61 2.20
C PRO A 89 -4.04 11.45 3.48
N TYR A 90 -3.13 11.19 4.38
CA TYR A 90 -3.02 11.93 5.65
C TYR A 90 -1.77 12.76 5.72
#